data_a5fbe42f2fd9a282009a1871452ec8c9
#
_entry.id   a5fbe42f2fd9a282009a1871452ec8c9
#
_cell.length_a   1.000
_cell.length_b   1.000
_cell.length_c   1.000
_cell.angle_alpha   90.00
_cell.angle_beta   90.00
_cell.angle_gamma   90.00
#
_symmetry.space_group_name_H-M   'P 1'
#
loop_
_entity.id
_entity.type
_entity.pdbx_description
1 polymer ?
#
loop_
_entity_poly.entity_id
_entity_poly.type
_entity_poly.pdbx_seq_one_letter_code
_entity_poly.pdbx_strand_id
1 'polypeptide(L)'
;NVIENGMQAALMAPTEILARQHFATIRRMAGGLGIRVEVLTGSSRKSERKPVLESVRSGETHILIGTHALLEDTVQFADLGLVVIDEQHRFGVEQRARLWTKNHRPPHVLVMTATPIPRTLAMTLYGDLDVSVIDELPPGRKPVRTFHYFDSHRLRLFGFMREQIARGRQVYVVYPLIKESEKMDYKDLYDGFESITREFPLPGYRVTVVHGKMKPEDKEAAMQEFKSGAAQIMVATSVIEVGVDVPNASVMVIESAERFGLSQLHQLRGRVGRGAEQ
;
A
#
# COMPACT_ATOMS: atom_id res chain seq x y z
N ASN A 1 22.39 -13.35 3.35
CA ASN A 1 22.64 -14.59 2.56
C ASN A 1 22.72 -14.32 1.06
N VAL A 2 21.66 -13.79 0.36
CA VAL A 2 21.71 -13.61 -1.12
C VAL A 2 22.83 -12.65 -1.52
N ILE A 3 22.88 -11.47 -0.90
CA ILE A 3 23.90 -10.45 -1.17
C ILE A 3 25.31 -10.91 -0.75
N GLU A 4 25.44 -11.60 0.37
CA GLU A 4 26.70 -12.16 0.83
C GLU A 4 27.28 -13.21 -0.13
N ASN A 5 26.42 -13.85 -0.92
CA ASN A 5 26.83 -14.77 -1.99
C ASN A 5 27.05 -14.05 -3.33
N GLY A 6 27.13 -12.72 -3.35
CA GLY A 6 27.39 -11.91 -4.54
C GLY A 6 26.21 -11.76 -5.49
N MET A 7 25.01 -12.22 -5.10
CA MET A 7 23.81 -12.11 -5.91
C MET A 7 22.99 -10.86 -5.55
N GLN A 8 22.11 -10.46 -6.47
CA GLN A 8 21.21 -9.32 -6.30
C GLN A 8 19.81 -9.76 -5.87
N ALA A 9 19.07 -8.83 -5.26
CA ALA A 9 17.67 -9.01 -4.90
C ALA A 9 16.79 -7.94 -5.55
N ALA A 10 15.56 -8.33 -5.93
CA ALA A 10 14.53 -7.43 -6.42
C ALA A 10 13.32 -7.45 -5.48
N LEU A 11 12.75 -6.29 -5.15
CA LEU A 11 11.49 -6.18 -4.42
C LEU A 11 10.48 -5.42 -5.26
N MET A 12 9.40 -6.08 -5.62
CA MET A 12 8.33 -5.52 -6.44
C MET A 12 7.13 -5.16 -5.58
N ALA A 13 6.73 -3.91 -5.60
CA ALA A 13 5.58 -3.37 -4.91
C ALA A 13 4.48 -2.96 -5.91
N PRO A 14 3.19 -3.04 -5.55
CA PRO A 14 2.08 -2.76 -6.46
C PRO A 14 1.93 -1.27 -6.80
N THR A 15 2.48 -0.38 -5.97
CA THR A 15 2.41 1.07 -6.19
C THR A 15 3.71 1.75 -5.88
N GLU A 16 3.89 2.93 -6.45
CA GLU A 16 5.05 3.76 -6.23
C GLU A 16 5.21 4.19 -4.76
N ILE A 17 4.11 4.49 -4.07
CA ILE A 17 4.14 4.85 -2.65
C ILE A 17 4.73 3.71 -1.81
N LEU A 18 4.29 2.48 -2.05
CA LEU A 18 4.83 1.31 -1.36
C LEU A 18 6.30 1.05 -1.73
N ALA A 19 6.65 1.18 -3.02
CA ALA A 19 8.03 1.02 -3.46
C ALA A 19 8.96 2.02 -2.73
N ARG A 20 8.56 3.28 -2.62
CA ARG A 20 9.31 4.31 -1.88
C ARG A 20 9.36 4.05 -0.37
N GLN A 21 8.30 3.52 0.23
CA GLN A 21 8.31 3.13 1.65
C GLN A 21 9.26 1.95 1.91
N HIS A 22 9.20 0.92 1.09
CA HIS A 22 10.15 -0.21 1.16
C HIS A 22 11.58 0.27 0.97
N PHE A 23 11.82 1.16 -0.01
CA PHE A 23 13.12 1.76 -0.22
C PHE A 23 13.65 2.49 1.02
N ALA A 24 12.86 3.39 1.60
CA ALA A 24 13.26 4.12 2.81
C ALA A 24 13.57 3.19 3.99
N THR A 25 12.74 2.16 4.17
CA THR A 25 12.91 1.19 5.27
C THR A 25 14.14 0.31 5.07
N ILE A 26 14.29 -0.29 3.87
CA ILE A 26 15.41 -1.20 3.58
C ILE A 26 16.72 -0.44 3.53
N ARG A 27 16.75 0.76 2.94
CA ARG A 27 17.94 1.62 2.92
C ARG A 27 18.42 1.96 4.34
N ARG A 28 17.48 2.25 5.24
CA ARG A 28 17.81 2.50 6.66
C ARG A 28 18.39 1.26 7.35
N MET A 29 17.79 0.08 7.10
CA MET A 29 18.27 -1.21 7.66
C MET A 29 19.63 -1.60 7.08
N ALA A 30 19.86 -1.31 5.80
CA ALA A 30 21.12 -1.59 5.10
C ALA A 30 22.23 -0.57 5.43
N GLY A 31 21.90 0.51 6.15
CA GLY A 31 22.85 1.53 6.56
C GLY A 31 24.01 0.95 7.35
N GLY A 32 25.25 1.22 6.93
CA GLY A 32 26.46 0.70 7.54
C GLY A 32 26.90 -0.70 7.10
N LEU A 33 26.11 -1.41 6.28
CA LEU A 33 26.44 -2.75 5.80
C LEU A 33 27.11 -2.77 4.40
N GLY A 34 27.34 -1.61 3.79
CA GLY A 34 27.88 -1.53 2.42
C GLY A 34 26.89 -1.99 1.33
N ILE A 35 25.62 -2.17 1.68
CA ILE A 35 24.58 -2.63 0.74
C ILE A 35 23.97 -1.44 0.03
N ARG A 36 24.13 -1.39 -1.30
CA ARG A 36 23.51 -0.37 -2.15
C ARG A 36 22.08 -0.77 -2.50
N VAL A 37 21.15 0.12 -2.17
CA VAL A 37 19.71 -0.03 -2.43
C VAL A 37 19.26 1.08 -3.36
N GLU A 38 18.58 0.73 -4.44
CA GLU A 38 18.04 1.68 -5.43
C GLU A 38 16.54 1.48 -5.64
N VAL A 39 15.86 2.52 -6.16
CA VAL A 39 14.43 2.48 -6.46
C VAL A 39 14.17 2.85 -7.91
N LEU A 40 13.28 2.08 -8.58
CA LEU A 40 12.89 2.32 -9.96
C LEU A 40 11.36 2.22 -10.08
N THR A 41 10.72 3.33 -10.46
CA THR A 41 9.26 3.41 -10.63
C THR A 41 8.90 3.95 -12.01
N GLY A 42 7.64 3.87 -12.39
CA GLY A 42 7.16 4.41 -13.67
C GLY A 42 7.36 5.94 -13.79
N SER A 43 7.34 6.68 -12.68
CA SER A 43 7.55 8.13 -12.63
C SER A 43 9.01 8.55 -12.55
N SER A 44 9.96 7.62 -12.42
CA SER A 44 11.39 7.93 -12.37
C SER A 44 11.82 8.67 -13.63
N ARG A 45 12.48 9.82 -13.47
CA ARG A 45 12.95 10.66 -14.59
C ARG A 45 13.98 9.90 -15.42
N LYS A 46 14.02 10.17 -16.72
CA LYS A 46 15.00 9.52 -17.63
C LYS A 46 16.45 9.71 -17.17
N SER A 47 16.78 10.88 -16.61
CA SER A 47 18.10 11.20 -16.06
C SER A 47 18.48 10.35 -14.85
N GLU A 48 17.50 9.96 -14.04
CA GLU A 48 17.68 9.13 -12.84
C GLU A 48 17.71 7.65 -13.20
N ARG A 49 16.92 7.24 -14.21
CA ARG A 49 16.82 5.84 -14.64
C ARG A 49 18.13 5.27 -15.16
N LYS A 50 18.83 6.02 -16.01
CA LYS A 50 20.03 5.52 -16.68
C LYS A 50 21.13 5.09 -15.72
N PRO A 51 21.53 5.90 -14.71
CA PRO A 51 22.52 5.49 -13.72
C PRO A 51 22.08 4.26 -12.89
N VAL A 52 20.77 4.18 -12.53
CA VAL A 52 20.23 3.03 -11.79
C VAL A 52 20.33 1.76 -12.64
N LEU A 53 19.92 1.80 -13.90
CA LEU A 53 19.99 0.64 -14.80
C LEU A 53 21.44 0.17 -15.02
N GLU A 54 22.38 1.10 -15.16
CA GLU A 54 23.81 0.79 -15.29
C GLU A 54 24.35 0.13 -14.03
N SER A 55 24.03 0.66 -12.85
CA SER A 55 24.48 0.09 -11.56
C SER A 55 23.83 -1.27 -11.22
N VAL A 56 22.61 -1.51 -11.69
CA VAL A 56 21.97 -2.85 -11.59
C VAL A 56 22.69 -3.84 -12.51
N ARG A 57 22.97 -3.43 -13.73
CA ARG A 57 23.64 -4.26 -14.73
C ARG A 57 25.08 -4.60 -14.35
N SER A 58 25.79 -3.67 -13.71
CA SER A 58 27.17 -3.91 -13.24
C SER A 58 27.25 -4.73 -11.96
N GLY A 59 26.12 -4.94 -11.25
CA GLY A 59 26.08 -5.62 -9.94
C GLY A 59 26.38 -4.70 -8.75
N GLU A 60 26.64 -3.40 -8.97
CA GLU A 60 26.86 -2.44 -7.88
C GLU A 60 25.62 -2.22 -7.04
N THR A 61 24.42 -2.27 -7.65
CA THR A 61 23.16 -2.24 -6.93
C THR A 61 22.84 -3.64 -6.41
N HIS A 62 22.81 -3.80 -5.10
CA HIS A 62 22.54 -5.08 -4.45
C HIS A 62 21.04 -5.38 -4.33
N ILE A 63 20.23 -4.34 -4.05
CA ILE A 63 18.78 -4.46 -3.93
C ILE A 63 18.11 -3.41 -4.81
N LEU A 64 17.30 -3.86 -5.77
CA LEU A 64 16.46 -2.97 -6.58
C LEU A 64 15.01 -3.09 -6.15
N ILE A 65 14.40 -1.96 -5.77
CA ILE A 65 13.00 -1.88 -5.35
C ILE A 65 12.23 -1.12 -6.43
N GLY A 66 11.02 -1.56 -6.75
CA GLY A 66 10.22 -0.82 -7.73
C GLY A 66 8.82 -1.37 -7.92
N THR A 67 8.18 -0.87 -8.96
CA THR A 67 6.85 -1.33 -9.40
C THR A 67 7.01 -2.28 -10.60
N HIS A 68 5.96 -2.40 -11.40
CA HIS A 68 6.03 -3.12 -12.69
C HIS A 68 7.17 -2.64 -13.62
N ALA A 69 7.76 -1.47 -13.35
CA ALA A 69 8.95 -1.00 -14.06
C ALA A 69 10.13 -1.99 -13.99
N LEU A 70 10.20 -2.84 -12.95
CA LEU A 70 11.22 -3.89 -12.85
C LEU A 70 11.07 -5.00 -13.89
N LEU A 71 9.90 -5.12 -14.51
CA LEU A 71 9.59 -6.12 -15.54
C LEU A 71 10.06 -5.70 -16.93
N GLU A 72 10.40 -4.42 -17.12
CA GLU A 72 10.84 -3.91 -18.41
C GLU A 72 12.14 -4.61 -18.86
N ASP A 73 12.28 -4.84 -20.16
CA ASP A 73 13.44 -5.53 -20.72
C ASP A 73 14.74 -4.74 -20.54
N THR A 74 14.62 -3.43 -20.32
CA THR A 74 15.75 -2.54 -20.01
C THR A 74 16.37 -2.80 -18.64
N VAL A 75 15.65 -3.45 -17.71
CA VAL A 75 16.16 -3.82 -16.40
C VAL A 75 16.86 -5.17 -16.51
N GLN A 76 18.17 -5.15 -16.48
CA GLN A 76 19.03 -6.33 -16.55
C GLN A 76 19.86 -6.43 -15.28
N PHE A 77 19.77 -7.58 -14.59
CA PHE A 77 20.57 -7.87 -13.40
C PHE A 77 21.86 -8.57 -13.80
N ALA A 78 22.93 -8.36 -13.05
CA ALA A 78 24.16 -9.10 -13.22
C ALA A 78 23.97 -10.57 -12.75
N ASP A 79 23.39 -10.77 -11.57
CA ASP A 79 23.02 -12.10 -11.04
C ASP A 79 21.87 -11.97 -10.03
N LEU A 80 20.63 -12.18 -10.48
CA LEU A 80 19.42 -12.06 -9.66
C LEU A 80 19.17 -13.37 -8.89
N GLY A 81 19.37 -13.35 -7.57
CA GLY A 81 19.17 -14.54 -6.71
C GLY A 81 17.84 -14.58 -5.96
N LEU A 82 17.21 -13.42 -5.71
CA LEU A 82 15.94 -13.33 -4.95
C LEU A 82 14.99 -12.30 -5.56
N VAL A 83 13.74 -12.68 -5.68
CA VAL A 83 12.63 -11.79 -6.02
C VAL A 83 11.60 -11.83 -4.91
N VAL A 84 11.26 -10.67 -4.37
CA VAL A 84 10.16 -10.50 -3.42
C VAL A 84 9.02 -9.76 -4.11
N ILE A 85 7.81 -10.30 -4.09
CA ILE A 85 6.62 -9.71 -4.69
C ILE A 85 5.62 -9.41 -3.57
N ASP A 86 5.37 -8.13 -3.33
CA ASP A 86 4.41 -7.69 -2.33
C ASP A 86 3.03 -7.51 -2.96
N GLU A 87 1.96 -7.89 -2.22
CA GLU A 87 0.56 -7.82 -2.66
C GLU A 87 0.30 -8.46 -4.03
N GLN A 88 0.63 -9.71 -4.15
CA GLN A 88 0.63 -10.51 -5.39
C GLN A 88 -0.65 -10.41 -6.22
N HIS A 89 -1.83 -10.26 -5.62
CA HIS A 89 -3.11 -10.24 -6.34
C HIS A 89 -3.20 -9.12 -7.40
N ARG A 90 -2.27 -8.17 -7.38
CA ARG A 90 -2.15 -7.09 -8.37
C ARG A 90 -1.23 -7.42 -9.54
N PHE A 91 -0.58 -8.58 -9.52
CA PHE A 91 0.34 -9.03 -10.57
C PHE A 91 -0.16 -10.28 -11.27
N GLY A 92 -0.26 -10.24 -12.60
CA GLY A 92 -0.65 -11.38 -13.43
C GLY A 92 0.41 -12.50 -13.46
N VAL A 93 0.00 -13.71 -13.86
CA VAL A 93 0.89 -14.88 -14.01
C VAL A 93 2.03 -14.61 -15.00
N GLU A 94 1.73 -13.96 -16.13
CA GLU A 94 2.72 -13.60 -17.15
C GLU A 94 3.79 -12.63 -16.63
N GLN A 95 3.39 -11.68 -15.78
CA GLN A 95 4.31 -10.71 -15.20
C GLN A 95 5.32 -11.36 -14.27
N ARG A 96 4.92 -12.42 -13.56
CA ARG A 96 5.82 -13.22 -12.71
C ARG A 96 6.79 -14.04 -13.54
N ALA A 97 6.29 -14.67 -14.61
CA ALA A 97 7.13 -15.45 -15.52
C ALA A 97 8.28 -14.62 -16.11
N ARG A 98 8.05 -13.33 -16.40
CA ARG A 98 9.09 -12.42 -16.89
C ARG A 98 10.23 -12.20 -15.89
N LEU A 99 9.98 -12.24 -14.58
CA LEU A 99 11.05 -12.15 -13.59
C LEU A 99 11.95 -13.39 -13.57
N TRP A 100 11.38 -14.57 -13.81
CA TRP A 100 12.15 -15.82 -13.87
C TRP A 100 13.13 -15.86 -15.05
N THR A 101 12.80 -15.18 -16.15
CA THR A 101 13.64 -15.14 -17.35
C THR A 101 14.74 -14.06 -17.31
N LYS A 102 14.78 -13.24 -16.26
CA LYS A 102 15.77 -12.14 -16.12
C LYS A 102 17.15 -12.62 -15.67
N ASN A 103 17.32 -13.87 -15.37
CA ASN A 103 18.61 -14.46 -15.01
C ASN A 103 18.82 -15.83 -15.70
N HIS A 104 20.06 -16.25 -15.85
CA HIS A 104 20.41 -17.58 -16.38
C HIS A 104 19.93 -18.72 -15.47
N ARG A 105 19.86 -18.50 -14.17
CA ARG A 105 19.29 -19.40 -13.19
C ARG A 105 18.02 -18.77 -12.62
N PRO A 106 16.90 -19.51 -12.50
CA PRO A 106 15.69 -18.97 -11.88
C PRO A 106 16.00 -18.47 -10.46
N PRO A 107 15.64 -17.24 -10.13
CA PRO A 107 15.80 -16.72 -8.77
C PRO A 107 14.83 -17.39 -7.79
N HIS A 108 15.16 -17.40 -6.52
CA HIS A 108 14.18 -17.69 -5.47
C HIS A 108 13.09 -16.64 -5.47
N VAL A 109 11.83 -17.06 -5.32
CA VAL A 109 10.68 -16.13 -5.35
C VAL A 109 9.91 -16.23 -4.04
N LEU A 110 9.81 -15.09 -3.34
CA LEU A 110 8.95 -14.92 -2.19
C LEU A 110 7.75 -14.07 -2.57
N VAL A 111 6.57 -14.64 -2.43
CA VAL A 111 5.31 -13.94 -2.71
C VAL A 111 4.61 -13.64 -1.39
N MET A 112 4.26 -12.39 -1.18
CA MET A 112 3.55 -11.93 0.01
C MET A 112 2.16 -11.42 -0.34
N THR A 113 1.18 -11.70 0.52
CA THR A 113 -0.17 -11.15 0.41
C THR A 113 -0.79 -10.98 1.79
N ALA A 114 -1.48 -9.86 1.98
CA ALA A 114 -2.28 -9.62 3.18
C ALA A 114 -3.70 -10.24 3.09
N THR A 115 -4.08 -10.76 1.92
CA THR A 115 -5.38 -11.41 1.73
C THR A 115 -5.29 -12.86 2.20
N PRO A 116 -6.12 -13.29 3.19
CA PRO A 116 -6.14 -14.68 3.60
C PRO A 116 -6.60 -15.55 2.42
N ILE A 117 -5.71 -16.40 1.93
CA ILE A 117 -6.02 -17.40 0.91
C ILE A 117 -6.07 -18.75 1.61
N PRO A 118 -7.19 -19.50 1.55
CA PRO A 118 -7.23 -20.84 2.11
C PRO A 118 -6.08 -21.68 1.54
N ARG A 119 -5.40 -22.43 2.42
CA ARG A 119 -4.21 -23.21 2.06
C ARG A 119 -4.45 -24.13 0.86
N THR A 120 -5.62 -24.76 0.79
CA THR A 120 -6.03 -25.60 -0.33
C THR A 120 -6.12 -24.83 -1.64
N LEU A 121 -6.69 -23.63 -1.61
CA LEU A 121 -6.78 -22.77 -2.79
C LEU A 121 -5.40 -22.24 -3.20
N ALA A 122 -4.54 -21.91 -2.24
CA ALA A 122 -3.16 -21.51 -2.50
C ALA A 122 -2.38 -22.62 -3.22
N MET A 123 -2.49 -23.86 -2.76
CA MET A 123 -1.85 -25.03 -3.41
C MET A 123 -2.40 -25.25 -4.82
N THR A 124 -3.69 -25.03 -5.07
CA THR A 124 -4.30 -25.16 -6.39
C THR A 124 -3.89 -24.04 -7.34
N LEU A 125 -3.77 -22.81 -6.84
CA LEU A 125 -3.44 -21.62 -7.65
C LEU A 125 -1.94 -21.48 -7.93
N TYR A 126 -1.10 -21.97 -7.03
CA TYR A 126 0.35 -21.71 -7.05
C TYR A 126 1.20 -22.98 -7.17
N GLY A 127 0.55 -24.17 -7.24
CA GLY A 127 1.16 -25.46 -7.54
C GLY A 127 2.43 -25.78 -6.75
N ASP A 128 3.53 -25.26 -7.19
CA ASP A 128 4.88 -25.58 -6.71
C ASP A 128 5.40 -24.64 -5.60
N LEU A 129 4.53 -23.82 -4.96
CA LEU A 129 4.97 -22.93 -3.89
C LEU A 129 4.66 -23.50 -2.51
N ASP A 130 5.66 -23.47 -1.64
CA ASP A 130 5.47 -23.70 -0.21
C ASP A 130 4.73 -22.51 0.41
N VAL A 131 3.76 -22.79 1.28
CA VAL A 131 2.92 -21.77 1.93
C VAL A 131 3.27 -21.67 3.40
N SER A 132 3.69 -20.46 3.81
CA SER A 132 3.84 -20.08 5.21
C SER A 132 2.78 -19.06 5.60
N VAL A 133 2.19 -19.22 6.78
CA VAL A 133 1.13 -18.34 7.29
C VAL A 133 1.65 -17.62 8.53
N ILE A 134 1.48 -16.29 8.55
CA ILE A 134 1.68 -15.47 9.74
C ILE A 134 0.30 -15.27 10.35
N ASP A 135 -0.01 -15.97 11.43
CA ASP A 135 -1.32 -16.04 12.08
C ASP A 135 -1.38 -15.26 13.41
N GLU A 136 -0.27 -14.72 13.87
CA GLU A 136 -0.18 -13.89 15.06
C GLU A 136 -0.13 -12.40 14.73
N LEU A 137 -0.72 -11.59 15.60
CA LEU A 137 -0.59 -10.13 15.51
C LEU A 137 0.77 -9.69 16.06
N PRO A 138 1.38 -8.64 15.48
CA PRO A 138 2.60 -8.05 16.04
C PRO A 138 2.39 -7.61 17.48
N PRO A 139 3.44 -7.65 18.33
CA PRO A 139 3.37 -7.20 19.70
C PRO A 139 2.80 -5.78 19.81
N GLY A 140 1.85 -5.57 20.73
CA GLY A 140 1.21 -4.26 20.96
C GLY A 140 0.05 -3.93 20.02
N ARG A 141 -0.20 -4.72 18.98
CA ARG A 141 -1.35 -4.50 18.10
C ARG A 141 -2.63 -5.03 18.72
N LYS A 142 -3.65 -4.18 18.84
CA LYS A 142 -4.96 -4.56 19.36
C LYS A 142 -5.92 -4.98 18.24
N PRO A 143 -6.87 -5.89 18.51
CA PRO A 143 -7.91 -6.27 17.55
C PRO A 143 -8.79 -5.07 17.17
N VAL A 144 -9.04 -4.88 15.88
CA VAL A 144 -9.96 -3.85 15.38
C VAL A 144 -11.40 -4.32 15.58
N ARG A 145 -12.21 -3.51 16.26
CA ARG A 145 -13.66 -3.75 16.39
C ARG A 145 -14.36 -3.27 15.13
N THR A 146 -15.22 -4.11 14.58
CA THR A 146 -16.01 -3.81 13.38
C THR A 146 -17.48 -3.70 13.73
N PHE A 147 -18.12 -2.63 13.27
CA PHE A 147 -19.55 -2.39 13.46
C PHE A 147 -20.20 -2.15 12.10
N HIS A 148 -21.43 -2.58 11.95
CA HIS A 148 -22.28 -2.30 10.81
C HIS A 148 -23.40 -1.35 11.22
N TYR A 149 -23.59 -0.27 10.45
CA TYR A 149 -24.64 0.72 10.68
C TYR A 149 -25.38 0.99 9.37
N PHE A 150 -26.66 1.29 9.48
CA PHE A 150 -27.47 1.84 8.40
C PHE A 150 -27.41 3.37 8.44
N ASP A 151 -27.80 4.03 7.34
CA ASP A 151 -27.80 5.50 7.22
C ASP A 151 -28.58 6.20 8.33
N SER A 152 -29.60 5.57 8.90
CA SER A 152 -30.35 6.09 10.05
C SER A 152 -29.48 6.36 11.30
N HIS A 153 -28.29 5.78 11.36
CA HIS A 153 -27.35 5.96 12.48
C HIS A 153 -26.23 6.99 12.19
N ARG A 154 -26.35 7.74 11.10
CA ARG A 154 -25.28 8.66 10.63
C ARG A 154 -24.90 9.72 11.70
N LEU A 155 -25.87 10.28 12.39
CA LEU A 155 -25.60 11.26 13.46
C LEU A 155 -24.80 10.63 14.62
N ARG A 156 -25.10 9.39 14.97
CA ARG A 156 -24.34 8.65 16.00
C ARG A 156 -22.90 8.39 15.54
N LEU A 157 -22.72 8.06 14.27
CA LEU A 157 -21.38 7.88 13.67
C LEU A 157 -20.57 9.16 13.74
N PHE A 158 -21.16 10.30 13.37
CA PHE A 158 -20.48 11.61 13.47
C PHE A 158 -20.13 11.99 14.91
N GLY A 159 -21.02 11.69 15.87
CA GLY A 159 -20.74 11.87 17.30
C GLY A 159 -19.52 11.06 17.74
N PHE A 160 -19.46 9.78 17.33
CA PHE A 160 -18.32 8.90 17.59
C PHE A 160 -17.02 9.44 16.95
N MET A 161 -17.07 9.92 15.70
CA MET A 161 -15.90 10.49 15.03
C MET A 161 -15.37 11.71 15.80
N ARG A 162 -16.27 12.64 16.25
CA ARG A 162 -15.86 13.81 17.06
C ARG A 162 -15.18 13.39 18.36
N GLU A 163 -15.73 12.40 19.03
CA GLU A 163 -15.13 11.86 20.26
C GLU A 163 -13.72 11.30 20.02
N GLN A 164 -13.53 10.56 18.94
CA GLN A 164 -12.23 10.01 18.61
C GLN A 164 -11.22 11.09 18.21
N ILE A 165 -11.64 12.09 17.45
CA ILE A 165 -10.79 13.22 17.06
C ILE A 165 -10.41 14.05 18.30
N ALA A 166 -11.34 14.28 19.23
CA ALA A 166 -11.06 14.97 20.49
C ALA A 166 -10.00 14.24 21.35
N ARG A 167 -9.83 12.92 21.14
CA ARG A 167 -8.77 12.12 21.77
C ARG A 167 -7.45 12.14 21.00
N GLY A 168 -7.31 12.99 19.98
CA GLY A 168 -6.11 13.10 19.13
C GLY A 168 -6.02 12.06 18.01
N ARG A 169 -7.09 11.31 17.74
CA ARG A 169 -7.13 10.28 16.72
C ARG A 169 -7.57 10.82 15.37
N GLN A 170 -7.22 10.12 14.31
CA GLN A 170 -7.59 10.48 12.94
C GLN A 170 -8.54 9.44 12.34
N VAL A 171 -9.34 9.87 11.37
CA VAL A 171 -10.41 9.09 10.77
C VAL A 171 -10.23 8.99 9.26
N TYR A 172 -10.29 7.77 8.74
CA TYR A 172 -10.49 7.52 7.31
C TYR A 172 -11.98 7.39 7.01
N VAL A 173 -12.43 8.01 5.91
CA VAL A 173 -13.75 7.79 5.32
C VAL A 173 -13.54 7.31 3.89
N VAL A 174 -13.89 6.06 3.61
CA VAL A 174 -13.57 5.39 2.34
C VAL A 174 -14.84 5.15 1.54
N TYR A 175 -14.83 5.64 0.30
CA TYR A 175 -15.89 5.42 -0.68
C TYR A 175 -15.48 4.34 -1.70
N PRO A 176 -16.41 3.51 -2.19
CA PRO A 176 -16.10 2.52 -3.21
C PRO A 176 -15.70 3.20 -4.53
N LEU A 177 -14.79 2.56 -5.27
CA LEU A 177 -14.48 2.89 -6.65
C LEU A 177 -14.71 1.65 -7.51
N ILE A 178 -15.73 1.67 -8.34
CA ILE A 178 -16.07 0.57 -9.24
C ILE A 178 -15.74 1.00 -10.67
N LYS A 179 -14.93 0.21 -11.38
CA LYS A 179 -14.44 0.53 -12.72
C LYS A 179 -15.56 0.83 -13.73
N GLU A 180 -16.71 0.18 -13.58
CA GLU A 180 -17.87 0.31 -14.49
C GLU A 180 -18.67 1.59 -14.29
N SER A 181 -18.51 2.28 -13.15
CA SER A 181 -19.24 3.49 -12.79
C SER A 181 -18.36 4.63 -12.28
N GLU A 182 -17.14 4.73 -12.77
CA GLU A 182 -16.15 5.70 -12.28
C GLU A 182 -16.68 7.13 -12.13
N LYS A 183 -17.49 7.62 -13.06
CA LYS A 183 -18.03 8.99 -12.98
C LYS A 183 -18.99 9.17 -11.81
N MET A 184 -19.82 8.17 -11.51
CA MET A 184 -20.71 8.18 -10.35
C MET A 184 -19.93 8.05 -9.06
N ASP A 185 -18.96 7.15 -8.99
CA ASP A 185 -18.15 6.94 -7.80
C ASP A 185 -17.36 8.18 -7.39
N TYR A 186 -16.84 8.96 -8.36
CA TYR A 186 -16.19 10.24 -8.04
C TYR A 186 -17.21 11.30 -7.61
N LYS A 187 -18.42 11.30 -8.16
CA LYS A 187 -19.48 12.17 -7.68
C LYS A 187 -19.86 11.82 -6.25
N ASP A 188 -20.09 10.54 -5.95
CA ASP A 188 -20.38 10.06 -4.60
C ASP A 188 -19.27 10.44 -3.61
N LEU A 189 -18.00 10.34 -4.03
CA LEU A 189 -16.85 10.78 -3.22
C LEU A 189 -16.92 12.28 -2.89
N TYR A 190 -17.17 13.13 -3.89
CA TYR A 190 -17.21 14.58 -3.69
C TYR A 190 -18.45 15.01 -2.92
N ASP A 191 -19.63 14.44 -3.18
CA ASP A 191 -20.85 14.67 -2.41
C ASP A 191 -20.63 14.25 -0.94
N GLY A 192 -19.94 13.14 -0.74
CA GLY A 192 -19.53 12.68 0.58
C GLY A 192 -18.51 13.60 1.26
N PHE A 193 -17.51 14.06 0.52
CA PHE A 193 -16.53 15.02 1.01
C PHE A 193 -17.18 16.34 1.45
N GLU A 194 -18.12 16.87 0.66
CA GLU A 194 -18.89 18.07 1.02
C GLU A 194 -19.75 17.83 2.26
N SER A 195 -20.39 16.67 2.35
CA SER A 195 -21.20 16.30 3.53
C SER A 195 -20.34 16.22 4.80
N ILE A 196 -19.18 15.59 4.73
CA ILE A 196 -18.24 15.50 5.86
C ILE A 196 -17.68 16.89 6.21
N THR A 197 -17.31 17.71 5.23
CA THR A 197 -16.79 19.06 5.48
C THR A 197 -17.83 19.98 6.12
N ARG A 198 -19.10 19.83 5.75
CA ARG A 198 -20.21 20.57 6.39
C ARG A 198 -20.40 20.17 7.84
N GLU A 199 -20.26 18.89 8.16
CA GLU A 199 -20.43 18.35 9.51
C GLU A 199 -19.20 18.60 10.38
N PHE A 200 -18.02 18.70 9.77
CA PHE A 200 -16.72 18.95 10.42
C PHE A 200 -16.08 20.22 9.85
N PRO A 201 -16.63 21.42 10.18
CA PRO A 201 -16.18 22.66 9.57
C PRO A 201 -14.87 23.19 10.17
N LEU A 202 -14.15 23.99 9.37
CA LEU A 202 -13.06 24.83 9.87
C LEU A 202 -13.58 25.88 10.87
N PRO A 203 -12.78 26.31 11.83
CA PRO A 203 -11.38 25.94 12.07
C PRO A 203 -11.23 24.70 12.96
N GLY A 204 -12.31 24.12 13.45
CA GLY A 204 -12.28 23.00 14.41
C GLY A 204 -11.75 21.71 13.83
N TYR A 205 -12.02 21.46 12.54
CA TYR A 205 -11.63 20.24 11.86
C TYR A 205 -11.09 20.55 10.47
N ARG A 206 -10.08 19.81 10.04
CA ARG A 206 -9.61 19.84 8.66
C ARG A 206 -9.85 18.49 8.00
N VAL A 207 -10.54 18.52 6.87
CA VAL A 207 -10.85 17.36 6.04
C VAL A 207 -10.01 17.43 4.76
N THR A 208 -9.33 16.37 4.42
CA THR A 208 -8.61 16.25 3.15
C THR A 208 -9.20 15.15 2.29
N VAL A 209 -9.00 15.21 0.98
CA VAL A 209 -9.50 14.22 0.02
C VAL A 209 -8.35 13.61 -0.78
N VAL A 210 -8.42 12.29 -1.01
CA VAL A 210 -7.42 11.57 -1.82
C VAL A 210 -8.11 10.57 -2.74
N HIS A 211 -7.80 10.63 -4.04
CA HIS A 211 -8.31 9.68 -5.02
C HIS A 211 -7.34 9.48 -6.20
N GLY A 212 -7.60 8.44 -7.01
CA GLY A 212 -6.70 8.01 -8.07
C GLY A 212 -6.44 9.01 -9.19
N LYS A 213 -7.39 9.93 -9.46
CA LYS A 213 -7.29 10.93 -10.54
C LYS A 213 -6.56 12.22 -10.14
N MET A 214 -6.19 12.38 -8.86
CA MET A 214 -5.40 13.53 -8.43
C MET A 214 -4.01 13.50 -9.05
N LYS A 215 -3.46 14.70 -9.30
CA LYS A 215 -2.05 14.83 -9.67
C LYS A 215 -1.18 14.28 -8.53
N PRO A 216 -0.04 13.67 -8.84
CA PRO A 216 0.86 13.11 -7.81
C PRO A 216 1.22 14.11 -6.70
N GLU A 217 1.48 15.36 -7.06
CA GLU A 217 1.84 16.44 -6.14
C GLU A 217 0.70 16.77 -5.15
N ASP A 218 -0.53 16.91 -5.66
CA ASP A 218 -1.72 17.20 -4.83
C ASP A 218 -2.02 16.02 -3.89
N LYS A 219 -1.87 14.81 -4.40
CA LYS A 219 -2.04 13.59 -3.62
C LYS A 219 -1.02 13.49 -2.49
N GLU A 220 0.25 13.77 -2.78
CA GLU A 220 1.32 13.75 -1.80
C GLU A 220 1.11 14.83 -0.72
N ALA A 221 0.71 16.04 -1.12
CA ALA A 221 0.38 17.14 -0.20
C ALA A 221 -0.76 16.75 0.75
N ALA A 222 -1.88 16.22 0.22
CA ALA A 222 -3.03 15.77 1.01
C ALA A 222 -2.66 14.65 1.99
N MET A 223 -1.83 13.69 1.52
CA MET A 223 -1.30 12.61 2.34
C MET A 223 -0.40 13.13 3.46
N GLN A 224 0.44 14.12 3.18
CA GLN A 224 1.34 14.72 4.17
C GLN A 224 0.55 15.51 5.22
N GLU A 225 -0.49 16.26 4.84
CA GLU A 225 -1.39 16.93 5.78
C GLU A 225 -2.04 15.94 6.77
N PHE A 226 -2.48 14.80 6.26
CA PHE A 226 -3.07 13.77 7.11
C PHE A 226 -2.00 13.09 7.98
N LYS A 227 -0.86 12.71 7.42
CA LYS A 227 0.22 12.04 8.16
C LYS A 227 0.80 12.90 9.27
N SER A 228 0.89 14.21 9.07
CA SER A 228 1.36 15.17 10.09
C SER A 228 0.33 15.46 11.19
N GLY A 229 -0.91 14.99 11.05
CA GLY A 229 -2.02 15.33 11.96
C GLY A 229 -2.66 16.69 11.71
N ALA A 230 -2.21 17.43 10.69
CA ALA A 230 -2.83 18.71 10.31
C ALA A 230 -4.28 18.53 9.84
N ALA A 231 -4.59 17.42 9.16
CA ALA A 231 -5.95 17.01 8.84
C ALA A 231 -6.38 15.87 9.77
N GLN A 232 -7.58 15.98 10.35
CA GLN A 232 -8.15 14.98 11.25
C GLN A 232 -8.94 13.90 10.50
N ILE A 233 -9.46 14.24 9.32
CA ILE A 233 -10.28 13.34 8.52
C ILE A 233 -9.71 13.29 7.11
N MET A 234 -9.56 12.07 6.58
CA MET A 234 -9.23 11.85 5.19
C MET A 234 -10.38 11.12 4.50
N VAL A 235 -10.96 11.74 3.50
CA VAL A 235 -11.96 11.15 2.61
C VAL A 235 -11.25 10.60 1.38
N ALA A 236 -11.51 9.34 1.03
CA ALA A 236 -10.79 8.74 -0.08
C ALA A 236 -11.60 7.65 -0.80
N THR A 237 -11.17 7.32 -2.00
CA THR A 237 -11.59 6.09 -2.67
C THR A 237 -10.76 4.89 -2.19
N SER A 238 -11.14 3.68 -2.58
CA SER A 238 -10.45 2.41 -2.29
C SER A 238 -8.94 2.41 -2.61
N VAL A 239 -8.42 3.44 -3.29
CA VAL A 239 -6.98 3.63 -3.59
C VAL A 239 -6.12 3.73 -2.32
N ILE A 240 -6.71 4.02 -1.15
CA ILE A 240 -6.00 3.95 0.16
C ILE A 240 -5.59 2.52 0.55
N GLU A 241 -6.05 1.51 -0.15
CA GLU A 241 -5.63 0.12 0.07
C GLU A 241 -4.10 -0.02 0.12
N VAL A 242 -3.40 0.98 -0.39
CA VAL A 242 -1.98 0.87 -0.65
C VAL A 242 -1.17 1.88 0.17
N GLY A 243 -0.68 1.40 1.31
CA GLY A 243 0.65 1.79 1.76
C GLY A 243 0.82 3.04 2.60
N VAL A 244 -0.23 3.69 3.12
CA VAL A 244 0.01 4.79 4.06
C VAL A 244 -0.13 4.29 5.49
N ASP A 245 0.98 4.30 6.18
CA ASP A 245 1.03 4.03 7.61
C ASP A 245 0.84 5.34 8.38
N VAL A 246 -0.34 5.51 8.99
CA VAL A 246 -0.66 6.64 9.86
C VAL A 246 -1.05 6.08 11.22
N PRO A 247 -0.11 6.03 12.18
CA PRO A 247 -0.34 5.40 13.47
C PRO A 247 -1.55 5.95 14.23
N ASN A 248 -1.83 7.25 14.11
CA ASN A 248 -2.96 7.91 14.77
C ASN A 248 -4.32 7.67 14.09
N ALA A 249 -4.34 7.13 12.87
CA ALA A 249 -5.58 6.81 12.18
C ALA A 249 -6.15 5.48 12.73
N SER A 250 -6.94 5.58 13.77
CA SER A 250 -7.52 4.44 14.49
C SER A 250 -8.96 4.12 14.09
N VAL A 251 -9.61 5.00 13.35
CA VAL A 251 -11.00 4.83 12.90
C VAL A 251 -11.06 4.80 11.38
N MET A 252 -11.85 3.86 10.86
CA MET A 252 -12.17 3.78 9.45
C MET A 252 -13.68 3.65 9.26
N VAL A 253 -14.26 4.55 8.53
CA VAL A 253 -15.64 4.52 8.06
C VAL A 253 -15.61 4.05 6.61
N ILE A 254 -16.36 3.03 6.29
CA ILE A 254 -16.47 2.49 4.93
C ILE A 254 -17.91 2.74 4.48
N GLU A 255 -18.08 3.65 3.56
CA GLU A 255 -19.36 3.99 2.97
C GLU A 255 -19.77 2.96 1.91
N SER A 256 -21.05 2.63 1.85
CA SER A 256 -21.58 1.63 0.91
C SER A 256 -20.77 0.32 0.95
N ALA A 257 -20.57 -0.22 2.14
CA ALA A 257 -19.70 -1.39 2.38
C ALA A 257 -20.12 -2.63 1.57
N GLU A 258 -21.39 -2.74 1.18
CA GLU A 258 -21.93 -3.81 0.32
C GLU A 258 -21.33 -3.79 -1.10
N ARG A 259 -20.72 -2.68 -1.51
CA ARG A 259 -20.07 -2.53 -2.81
C ARG A 259 -18.61 -2.99 -2.80
N PHE A 260 -18.07 -3.38 -1.65
CA PHE A 260 -16.70 -3.89 -1.50
C PHE A 260 -16.69 -5.41 -1.42
N GLY A 261 -15.70 -6.02 -2.04
CA GLY A 261 -15.40 -7.43 -1.80
C GLY A 261 -14.86 -7.68 -0.38
N LEU A 262 -15.11 -8.86 0.19
CA LEU A 262 -14.64 -9.22 1.54
C LEU A 262 -13.13 -9.07 1.71
N SER A 263 -12.36 -9.40 0.70
CA SER A 263 -10.91 -9.23 0.65
C SER A 263 -10.51 -7.75 0.81
N GLN A 264 -11.21 -6.84 0.11
CA GLN A 264 -10.96 -5.40 0.20
C GLN A 264 -11.31 -4.87 1.59
N LEU A 265 -12.46 -5.28 2.15
CA LEU A 265 -12.86 -4.91 3.52
C LEU A 265 -11.83 -5.38 4.54
N HIS A 266 -11.29 -6.59 4.36
CA HIS A 266 -10.22 -7.11 5.22
C HIS A 266 -8.94 -6.27 5.11
N GLN A 267 -8.53 -5.89 3.92
CA GLN A 267 -7.37 -5.03 3.69
C GLN A 267 -7.56 -3.64 4.30
N LEU A 268 -8.73 -3.03 4.10
CA LEU A 268 -9.08 -1.73 4.69
C LEU A 268 -9.06 -1.80 6.22
N ARG A 269 -9.65 -2.84 6.83
CA ARG A 269 -9.58 -3.06 8.28
C ARG A 269 -8.14 -3.13 8.78
N GLY A 270 -7.24 -3.73 8.01
CA GLY A 270 -5.82 -3.83 8.34
C GLY A 270 -5.06 -2.50 8.30
N ARG A 271 -5.68 -1.40 7.84
CA ARG A 271 -5.05 -0.06 7.75
C ARG A 271 -5.22 0.76 9.02
N VAL A 272 -6.09 0.38 9.92
CA VAL A 272 -6.29 1.04 11.23
C VAL A 272 -5.74 0.18 12.37
N GLY A 273 -5.58 0.79 13.54
CA GLY A 273 -5.09 0.08 14.71
C GLY A 273 -3.60 -0.28 14.67
N ARG A 274 -2.78 0.51 13.98
CA ARG A 274 -1.33 0.31 13.89
C ARG A 274 -0.55 1.08 14.94
N GLY A 275 -1.18 2.03 15.63
CA GLY A 275 -0.57 2.77 16.73
C GLY A 275 -0.66 2.03 18.07
N ALA A 276 0.17 2.43 19.03
CA ALA A 276 0.19 1.86 20.37
C ALA A 276 -1.07 2.22 21.20
N GLU A 277 -1.76 3.32 20.85
CA GLU A 277 -2.98 3.79 21.51
C GLU A 277 -4.21 3.54 20.63
N GLN A 278 -5.16 2.81 21.20
CA GLN A 278 -6.50 2.57 20.62
C GLN A 278 -7.58 2.94 21.61
#